data_26d607fe29c4fe595fe4344e218b2239
#
_entry.id   26d607fe29c4fe595fe4344e218b2239
#
_cell.length_a   1.000
_cell.length_b   1.000
_cell.length_c   1.000
_cell.angle_alpha   90.00
_cell.angle_beta   90.00
_cell.angle_gamma   90.00
#
_symmetry.space_group_name_H-M   'P 1'
#
loop_
_entity.id
_entity.type
_entity.pdbx_description
1 polymer ?
#
loop_
_entity_poly.entity_id
_entity_poly.type
_entity_poly.pdbx_seq_one_letter_code
_entity_poly.pdbx_strand_id
1 'polypeptide(L)'
;MTFERKETLRYDVKKNEIQNYIIESVLKTIVAFLNTDGGHLIIGQKDNKEINGIESDKFKSQDDWVKFLKDKVKTHIGIEYFGKYIKYNFFSIEEKTVAIIGCSALSKDKNAFLNEQDFYVRVGPSSEKLSAKQVLDFKKINKK
;
A
#
# COMPACT_ATOMS: atom_id res chain seq x y z
N MET A 1 3.42 -15.03 5.26
CA MET A 1 3.54 -13.84 4.38
C MET A 1 2.18 -13.24 4.13
N THR A 2 2.06 -11.92 4.27
CA THR A 2 0.78 -11.23 4.17
C THR A 2 0.59 -10.66 2.78
N PHE A 3 -0.57 -10.93 2.19
CA PHE A 3 -0.96 -10.40 0.89
C PHE A 3 -2.27 -9.63 1.01
N GLU A 4 -2.41 -8.61 0.18
CA GLU A 4 -3.69 -7.95 -0.02
C GLU A 4 -3.87 -7.66 -1.51
N ARG A 5 -5.09 -7.87 -2.03
CA ARG A 5 -5.43 -7.59 -3.42
C ARG A 5 -6.18 -6.28 -3.52
N LYS A 6 -5.83 -5.50 -4.52
CA LYS A 6 -6.54 -4.26 -4.89
C LYS A 6 -6.82 -4.30 -6.38
N GLU A 7 -8.04 -3.98 -6.74
CA GLU A 7 -8.45 -3.95 -8.15
C GLU A 7 -7.71 -2.86 -8.92
N THR A 8 -7.58 -1.67 -8.31
CA THR A 8 -6.92 -0.52 -8.92
C THR A 8 -6.13 0.27 -7.88
N LEU A 9 -5.31 1.20 -8.37
CA LEU A 9 -4.55 2.12 -7.52
C LEU A 9 -5.30 3.43 -7.29
N ARG A 10 -6.12 3.87 -8.25
CA ARG A 10 -6.83 5.17 -8.16
C ARG A 10 -8.21 5.19 -8.81
N TYR A 11 -8.52 4.24 -9.68
CA TYR A 11 -9.71 4.31 -10.52
C TYR A 11 -10.84 3.44 -10.00
N ASP A 12 -12.03 4.05 -9.83
CA ASP A 12 -13.24 3.31 -9.48
C ASP A 12 -13.92 2.85 -10.78
N VAL A 13 -13.78 1.56 -11.08
CA VAL A 13 -14.29 0.97 -12.32
C VAL A 13 -15.81 1.07 -12.40
N LYS A 14 -16.51 0.93 -11.27
CA LYS A 14 -17.97 1.00 -11.22
C LYS A 14 -18.48 2.40 -11.50
N LYS A 15 -17.83 3.41 -10.92
CA LYS A 15 -18.20 4.82 -11.11
C LYS A 15 -17.55 5.43 -12.36
N ASN A 16 -16.60 4.72 -12.95
CA ASN A 16 -15.87 5.14 -14.14
C ASN A 16 -15.16 6.49 -13.94
N GLU A 17 -14.53 6.67 -12.78
CA GLU A 17 -13.81 7.90 -12.43
C GLU A 17 -12.72 7.64 -11.39
N ILE A 18 -11.77 8.58 -11.28
CA ILE A 18 -10.72 8.55 -10.28
C ILE A 18 -11.33 8.92 -8.94
N GLN A 19 -11.02 8.13 -7.88
CA GLN A 19 -11.50 8.36 -6.53
C GLN A 19 -10.35 8.30 -5.54
N ASN A 20 -10.21 9.34 -4.73
CA ASN A 20 -9.13 9.44 -3.74
C ASN A 20 -9.17 8.36 -2.68
N TYR A 21 -10.35 7.84 -2.32
CA TYR A 21 -10.46 6.80 -1.30
C TYR A 21 -9.72 5.52 -1.68
N ILE A 22 -9.53 5.28 -2.97
CA ILE A 22 -8.83 4.08 -3.44
C ILE A 22 -7.35 4.15 -3.09
N ILE A 23 -6.66 5.24 -3.48
CA ILE A 23 -5.23 5.38 -3.14
C ILE A 23 -5.04 5.53 -1.62
N GLU A 24 -5.95 6.18 -0.92
CA GLU A 24 -5.88 6.27 0.53
C GLU A 24 -5.89 4.89 1.18
N SER A 25 -6.74 3.98 0.70
CA SER A 25 -6.79 2.60 1.19
C SER A 25 -5.47 1.87 0.94
N VAL A 26 -4.87 2.08 -0.23
CA VAL A 26 -3.55 1.50 -0.56
C VAL A 26 -2.48 2.02 0.39
N LEU A 27 -2.45 3.32 0.64
CA LEU A 27 -1.46 3.95 1.52
C LEU A 27 -1.59 3.47 2.96
N LYS A 28 -2.82 3.31 3.46
CA LYS A 28 -3.07 2.76 4.80
C LYS A 28 -2.48 1.36 4.93
N THR A 29 -2.67 0.52 3.94
CA THR A 29 -2.13 -0.83 3.93
C THR A 29 -0.60 -0.82 3.87
N ILE A 30 0.00 0.05 3.08
CA ILE A 30 1.45 0.20 3.02
C ILE A 30 2.01 0.57 4.40
N VAL A 31 1.41 1.58 5.04
CA VAL A 31 1.84 2.00 6.39
C VAL A 31 1.70 0.84 7.38
N ALA A 32 0.59 0.13 7.34
CA ALA A 32 0.37 -1.01 8.23
C ALA A 32 1.42 -2.12 8.02
N PHE A 33 1.75 -2.42 6.76
CA PHE A 33 2.80 -3.41 6.45
C PHE A 33 4.16 -2.96 6.99
N LEU A 34 4.52 -1.69 6.77
CA LEU A 34 5.80 -1.14 7.24
C LEU A 34 5.94 -1.23 8.76
N ASN A 35 4.85 -1.01 9.48
CA ASN A 35 4.85 -1.01 10.94
C ASN A 35 4.68 -2.39 11.58
N THR A 36 4.42 -3.43 10.79
CA THR A 36 4.17 -4.77 11.31
C THR A 36 5.21 -5.74 10.74
N ASP A 37 4.79 -6.70 9.96
CA ASP A 37 5.69 -7.76 9.46
C ASP A 37 6.00 -7.64 7.98
N GLY A 38 5.69 -6.52 7.37
CA GLY A 38 5.79 -6.36 5.93
C GLY A 38 4.64 -7.03 5.22
N GLY A 39 4.68 -7.06 3.90
CA GLY A 39 3.66 -7.71 3.10
C GLY A 39 3.71 -7.30 1.64
N HIS A 40 2.77 -7.83 0.88
CA HIS A 40 2.67 -7.57 -0.55
C HIS A 40 1.27 -7.10 -0.92
N LEU A 41 1.21 -6.00 -1.67
CA LEU A 41 -0.02 -5.53 -2.30
C LEU A 41 -0.01 -5.93 -3.77
N ILE A 42 -1.04 -6.62 -4.18
CA ILE A 42 -1.23 -7.01 -5.59
C ILE A 42 -2.24 -6.03 -6.19
N ILE A 43 -1.80 -5.22 -7.14
CA ILE A 43 -2.64 -4.24 -7.82
C ILE A 43 -3.02 -4.77 -9.20
N GLY A 44 -4.31 -4.77 -9.51
CA GLY A 44 -4.81 -5.29 -10.77
C GLY A 44 -5.46 -6.66 -10.68
N GLN A 45 -5.81 -7.06 -9.46
CA GLN A 45 -6.49 -8.32 -9.21
C GLN A 45 -7.66 -8.10 -8.26
N LYS A 46 -8.82 -8.64 -8.61
CA LYS A 46 -10.02 -8.57 -7.76
C LYS A 46 -9.95 -9.58 -6.62
N ASP A 47 -10.79 -9.41 -5.61
CA ASP A 47 -10.87 -10.31 -4.47
C ASP A 47 -11.22 -11.75 -4.89
N ASN A 48 -11.99 -11.91 -5.96
CA ASN A 48 -12.32 -13.23 -6.52
C ASN A 48 -11.17 -13.83 -7.33
N LYS A 49 -10.00 -13.19 -7.34
CA LYS A 49 -8.76 -13.57 -8.05
C LYS A 49 -8.79 -13.32 -9.55
N GLU A 50 -9.86 -12.75 -10.09
CA GLU A 50 -9.92 -12.35 -11.50
C GLU A 50 -8.91 -11.24 -11.77
N ILE A 51 -8.17 -11.32 -12.87
CA ILE A 51 -7.17 -10.34 -13.27
C ILE A 51 -7.83 -9.26 -14.12
N ASN A 52 -7.87 -8.04 -13.60
CA ASN A 52 -8.34 -6.87 -14.36
C ASN A 52 -7.18 -6.04 -14.90
N GLY A 53 -6.00 -6.15 -14.29
CA GLY A 53 -4.79 -5.46 -14.71
C GLY A 53 -4.72 -4.01 -14.23
N ILE A 54 -3.50 -3.48 -14.19
CA ILE A 54 -3.26 -2.06 -13.86
C ILE A 54 -3.78 -1.15 -14.97
N GLU A 55 -4.06 -1.71 -16.15
CA GLU A 55 -4.68 -0.98 -17.27
C GLU A 55 -6.01 -0.34 -16.86
N SER A 56 -6.70 -0.94 -15.88
CA SER A 56 -7.94 -0.38 -15.34
C SER A 56 -7.77 0.98 -14.67
N ASP A 57 -6.54 1.36 -14.28
CA ASP A 57 -6.26 2.66 -13.68
C ASP A 57 -6.17 3.80 -14.68
N LYS A 58 -6.13 3.49 -15.97
CA LYS A 58 -6.12 4.49 -17.05
C LYS A 58 -4.90 5.40 -17.05
N PHE A 59 -3.75 4.91 -16.60
CA PHE A 59 -2.48 5.62 -16.78
C PHE A 59 -2.01 5.47 -18.22
N LYS A 60 -1.27 6.45 -18.72
CA LYS A 60 -0.74 6.43 -20.08
C LYS A 60 0.40 5.42 -20.24
N SER A 61 1.13 5.15 -19.17
CA SER A 61 2.30 4.25 -19.18
C SER A 61 2.54 3.67 -17.80
N GLN A 62 3.39 2.64 -17.73
CA GLN A 62 3.85 2.11 -16.45
C GLN A 62 4.65 3.17 -15.68
N ASP A 63 5.41 4.00 -16.37
CA ASP A 63 6.16 5.09 -15.72
C ASP A 63 5.22 6.05 -15.00
N ASP A 64 4.08 6.37 -15.60
CA ASP A 64 3.09 7.24 -14.97
C ASP A 64 2.47 6.59 -13.73
N TRP A 65 2.25 5.29 -13.78
CA TRP A 65 1.79 4.50 -12.63
C TRP A 65 2.80 4.60 -11.47
N VAL A 66 4.08 4.41 -11.78
CA VAL A 66 5.18 4.50 -10.78
C VAL A 66 5.26 5.91 -10.20
N LYS A 67 5.21 6.93 -11.05
CA LYS A 67 5.25 8.33 -10.60
C LYS A 67 4.09 8.64 -9.66
N PHE A 68 2.91 8.17 -9.99
CA PHE A 68 1.73 8.38 -9.15
C PHE A 68 1.94 7.76 -7.77
N LEU A 69 2.36 6.49 -7.72
CA LEU A 69 2.62 5.79 -6.46
C LEU A 69 3.69 6.52 -5.65
N LYS A 70 4.81 6.85 -6.29
CA LYS A 70 5.93 7.54 -5.66
C LYS A 70 5.51 8.89 -5.08
N ASP A 71 4.76 9.68 -5.85
CA ASP A 71 4.30 11.00 -5.41
C ASP A 71 3.36 10.88 -4.21
N LYS A 72 2.48 9.89 -4.20
CA LYS A 72 1.55 9.66 -3.09
C LYS A 72 2.30 9.20 -1.83
N VAL A 73 3.26 8.30 -1.97
CA VAL A 73 4.12 7.89 -0.86
C VAL A 73 4.89 9.09 -0.31
N LYS A 74 5.50 9.87 -1.21
CA LYS A 74 6.26 11.07 -0.82
C LYS A 74 5.40 12.06 -0.05
N THR A 75 4.19 12.32 -0.54
CA THR A 75 3.29 13.31 0.06
C THR A 75 2.70 12.85 1.39
N HIS A 76 2.32 11.57 1.49
CA HIS A 76 1.49 11.09 2.60
C HIS A 76 2.24 10.22 3.60
N ILE A 77 3.37 9.63 3.25
CA ILE A 77 4.14 8.74 4.13
C ILE A 77 5.54 9.28 4.33
N GLY A 78 6.30 9.39 3.27
CA GLY A 78 7.68 9.85 3.29
C GLY A 78 8.49 9.21 2.18
N ILE A 79 9.24 10.03 1.43
CA ILE A 79 10.05 9.54 0.30
C ILE A 79 11.17 8.59 0.77
N GLU A 80 11.59 8.71 2.03
CA GLU A 80 12.67 7.89 2.59
C GLU A 80 12.33 6.40 2.63
N TYR A 81 11.04 6.05 2.57
CA TYR A 81 10.60 4.65 2.58
C TYR A 81 10.59 4.03 1.19
N PHE A 82 10.52 4.87 0.15
CA PHE A 82 10.42 4.40 -1.22
C PHE A 82 11.79 3.93 -1.73
N GLY A 83 11.83 2.72 -2.30
CA GLY A 83 13.06 2.13 -2.81
C GLY A 83 13.78 1.24 -1.81
N LYS A 84 13.84 1.64 -0.55
CA LYS A 84 14.48 0.84 0.50
C LYS A 84 13.50 -0.15 1.14
N TYR A 85 12.32 0.33 1.52
CA TYR A 85 11.31 -0.48 2.19
C TYR A 85 10.10 -0.78 1.31
N ILE A 86 9.82 0.08 0.35
CA ILE A 86 8.72 -0.07 -0.60
C ILE A 86 9.32 -0.30 -1.97
N LYS A 87 9.06 -1.45 -2.56
CA LYS A 87 9.54 -1.83 -3.89
C LYS A 87 8.36 -2.29 -4.73
N TYR A 88 8.53 -2.30 -6.04
CA TYR A 88 7.47 -2.71 -6.93
C TYR A 88 8.03 -3.53 -8.10
N ASN A 89 7.17 -4.38 -8.65
CA ASN A 89 7.47 -5.14 -9.86
C ASN A 89 6.19 -5.31 -10.67
N PHE A 90 6.36 -5.46 -11.98
CA PHE A 90 5.25 -5.69 -12.91
C PHE A 90 5.36 -7.10 -13.49
N PHE A 91 4.21 -7.74 -13.65
CA PHE A 91 4.11 -9.09 -14.22
C PHE A 91 3.01 -9.10 -15.26
N SER A 92 3.27 -9.78 -16.39
CA SER A 92 2.27 -9.96 -17.44
C SER A 92 1.53 -11.26 -17.19
N ILE A 93 0.21 -11.17 -17.02
CA ILE A 93 -0.66 -12.32 -16.77
C ILE A 93 -1.90 -12.17 -17.66
N GLU A 94 -2.19 -13.18 -18.50
CA GLU A 94 -3.40 -13.16 -19.36
C GLU A 94 -3.49 -11.89 -20.19
N GLU A 95 -2.37 -11.46 -20.77
CA GLU A 95 -2.26 -10.25 -21.60
C GLU A 95 -2.53 -8.94 -20.85
N LYS A 96 -2.58 -9.00 -19.53
CA LYS A 96 -2.74 -7.83 -18.66
C LYS A 96 -1.54 -7.71 -17.73
N THR A 97 -1.35 -6.53 -17.16
CA THR A 97 -0.24 -6.27 -16.26
C THR A 97 -0.72 -6.20 -14.83
N VAL A 98 -0.05 -6.95 -13.96
CA VAL A 98 -0.29 -6.91 -12.51
C VAL A 98 0.93 -6.28 -11.86
N ALA A 99 0.73 -5.38 -10.92
CA ALA A 99 1.82 -4.81 -10.13
C ALA A 99 1.81 -5.42 -8.74
N ILE A 100 3.01 -5.72 -8.23
CA ILE A 100 3.18 -6.15 -6.85
C ILE A 100 4.02 -5.11 -6.14
N ILE A 101 3.45 -4.52 -5.08
CA ILE A 101 4.16 -3.59 -4.21
C ILE A 101 4.60 -4.38 -2.98
N GLY A 102 5.92 -4.55 -2.82
CA GLY A 102 6.49 -5.25 -1.68
C GLY A 102 6.90 -4.27 -0.60
N CYS A 103 6.45 -4.50 0.62
CA CYS A 103 6.78 -3.67 1.77
C CYS A 103 7.56 -4.50 2.78
N SER A 104 8.73 -4.00 3.18
CA SER A 104 9.54 -4.63 4.23
C SER A 104 9.22 -4.00 5.58
N ALA A 105 9.20 -4.81 6.63
CA ALA A 105 9.00 -4.29 7.99
C ALA A 105 10.12 -3.32 8.35
N LEU A 106 9.76 -2.21 8.96
CA LEU A 106 10.74 -1.25 9.49
C LEU A 106 11.47 -1.85 10.69
N SER A 107 12.68 -1.35 10.95
CA SER A 107 13.36 -1.69 12.18
C SER A 107 12.56 -1.19 13.38
N LYS A 108 12.77 -1.82 14.55
CA LYS A 108 11.94 -1.58 15.75
C LYS A 108 11.95 -0.13 16.25
N ASP A 109 12.99 0.63 15.88
CA ASP A 109 13.12 2.03 16.28
C ASP A 109 12.46 3.00 15.29
N LYS A 110 11.91 2.50 14.19
CA LYS A 110 11.28 3.32 13.15
C LYS A 110 9.79 3.06 13.07
N ASN A 111 9.05 4.10 12.76
CA ASN A 111 7.60 4.04 12.62
C ASN A 111 7.15 4.90 11.46
N ALA A 112 6.23 4.38 10.65
CA ALA A 112 5.65 5.12 9.55
C ALA A 112 4.27 5.62 9.95
N PHE A 113 3.95 6.83 9.51
CA PHE A 113 2.65 7.47 9.77
C PHE A 113 2.04 7.90 8.45
N LEU A 114 0.72 7.86 8.37
CA LEU A 114 0.00 8.44 7.26
C LEU A 114 -0.32 9.90 7.60
N ASN A 115 0.10 10.82 6.73
CA ASN A 115 -0.09 12.25 6.92
C ASN A 115 0.49 12.76 8.26
N GLU A 116 1.62 12.18 8.68
CA GLU A 116 2.35 12.56 9.90
C GLU A 116 1.53 12.38 11.18
N GLN A 117 0.37 11.74 11.11
CA GLN A 117 -0.58 11.73 12.20
C GLN A 117 -1.13 10.34 12.51
N ASP A 118 -1.49 9.58 11.48
CA ASP A 118 -2.22 8.32 11.66
C ASP A 118 -1.27 7.12 11.61
N PHE A 119 -1.36 6.28 12.63
CA PHE A 119 -0.55 5.08 12.77
C PHE A 119 -1.41 3.85 12.52
N TYR A 120 -1.02 3.07 11.53
CA TYR A 120 -1.72 1.83 11.16
C TYR A 120 -0.83 0.63 11.40
N VAL A 121 -1.45 -0.46 11.83
CA VAL A 121 -0.80 -1.76 11.96
C VAL A 121 -1.64 -2.82 11.27
N ARG A 122 -1.01 -3.92 10.90
CA ARG A 122 -1.72 -5.03 10.26
C ARG A 122 -2.17 -6.02 11.35
N VAL A 123 -3.48 -6.30 11.38
CA VAL A 123 -4.07 -7.25 12.31
C VAL A 123 -4.84 -8.26 11.49
N GLY A 124 -4.25 -9.45 11.31
CA GLY A 124 -4.83 -10.44 10.40
C GLY A 124 -4.97 -9.87 8.99
N PRO A 125 -6.17 -9.90 8.39
CA PRO A 125 -6.38 -9.43 7.03
C PRO A 125 -6.70 -7.94 6.93
N SER A 126 -6.58 -7.16 8.01
CA SER A 126 -7.00 -5.76 8.00
C SER A 126 -5.93 -4.81 8.47
N SER A 127 -6.01 -3.57 7.99
CA SER A 127 -5.17 -2.45 8.42
C SER A 127 -5.96 -1.64 9.44
N GLU A 128 -5.47 -1.60 10.68
CA GLU A 128 -6.16 -0.98 11.81
C GLU A 128 -5.44 0.28 12.26
N LYS A 129 -6.20 1.35 12.45
CA LYS A 129 -5.68 2.60 12.99
C LYS A 129 -5.64 2.52 14.51
N LEU A 130 -4.50 2.84 15.09
CA LEU A 130 -4.33 2.83 16.54
C LEU A 130 -4.57 4.22 17.11
N SER A 131 -5.19 4.28 18.31
CA SER A 131 -5.30 5.51 19.10
C SER A 131 -3.92 5.91 19.64
N ALA A 132 -3.77 7.14 20.14
CA ALA A 132 -2.51 7.59 20.73
C ALA A 132 -2.05 6.66 21.85
N LYS A 133 -2.96 6.21 22.71
CA LYS A 133 -2.63 5.26 23.77
C LYS A 133 -2.15 3.93 23.21
N GLN A 134 -2.86 3.40 22.20
CA GLN A 134 -2.49 2.13 21.58
C GLN A 134 -1.14 2.22 20.88
N VAL A 135 -0.81 3.35 20.25
CA VAL A 135 0.49 3.57 19.63
C VAL A 135 1.60 3.48 20.67
N LEU A 136 1.42 4.13 21.82
CA LEU A 136 2.41 4.11 22.91
C LEU A 136 2.61 2.68 23.43
N ASP A 137 1.52 1.95 23.65
CA ASP A 137 1.59 0.56 24.13
C ASP A 137 2.26 -0.34 23.09
N PHE A 138 1.93 -0.17 21.82
CA PHE A 138 2.52 -0.93 20.72
C PHE A 138 4.03 -0.71 20.64
N LYS A 139 4.46 0.55 20.69
CA LYS A 139 5.89 0.90 20.65
C LYS A 139 6.64 0.34 21.86
N LYS A 140 6.05 0.41 23.03
CA LYS A 140 6.64 -0.11 24.26
C LYS A 140 6.88 -1.61 24.18
N ILE A 141 5.92 -2.37 23.65
CA ILE A 141 6.01 -3.82 23.51
C ILE A 141 7.03 -4.20 22.44
N ASN A 142 7.05 -3.50 21.31
CA ASN A 142 7.82 -3.88 20.14
C ASN A 142 9.25 -3.34 20.10
N LYS A 143 9.64 -2.50 21.06
CA LYS A 143 10.99 -1.94 21.14
C LYS A 143 11.92 -2.70 22.09
N LYS A 144 11.48 -3.79 22.61
CA LYS A 144 12.33 -4.62 23.49
C LYS A 144 13.34 -5.47 22.73
#